data_658145a5700c56e30a1c418b3ef5be29
#
_entry.id   658145a5700c56e30a1c418b3ef5be29
#
_cell.length_a   1.000
_cell.length_b   1.000
_cell.length_c   1.000
_cell.angle_alpha   90.00
_cell.angle_beta   90.00
_cell.angle_gamma   90.00
#
_symmetry.space_group_name_H-M   'P 1'
#
loop_
_entity.id
_entity.type
_entity.pdbx_description
1 polymer ?
#
loop_
_entity_poly.entity_id
_entity_poly.type
_entity_poly.pdbx_seq_one_letter_code
_entity_poly.pdbx_strand_id
1 'polypeptide(L)'
;MESLKCYRERFKGVFTDFISLKVSKKPVFDSQNYLVYGANNEVSKKEFVPREDDFCAIPILNDRDEAIISIAERMRHDDLSHSRWALGIITGNNAKVLKDRPKKDLEPIFTGKDIGKYSLKPASRYIKFNRADFQQCAKDEFYRAKEKLVYKFVSSRLCFTYDDTQSLFLNSANILIPEVDGMSIKTVLAFLNSSLFNFLYVKRFGDLKILRGNLSALPFPKIDAETDRKLSALVDEALKGNGNAVAAIDKVIFELYQFDTEEIRIIQEL
;
A
#
# COMPACT_ATOMS: atom_id res chain seq x y z
N MET A 1 -5.35 13.37 27.77
CA MET A 1 -3.99 12.83 27.53
C MET A 1 -3.00 13.96 27.72
N GLU A 2 -1.84 13.72 28.37
CA GLU A 2 -0.80 14.74 28.56
C GLU A 2 0.31 14.61 27.54
N SER A 3 0.76 13.39 27.30
CA SER A 3 1.79 13.13 26.28
C SER A 3 1.75 11.71 25.75
N LEU A 4 2.31 11.54 24.57
CA LEU A 4 2.56 10.27 23.88
C LEU A 4 4.03 10.24 23.49
N LYS A 5 4.70 9.12 23.70
CA LYS A 5 6.09 8.92 23.25
C LYS A 5 6.19 7.68 22.35
N CYS A 6 6.76 7.85 21.18
CA CYS A 6 7.10 6.78 20.25
C CYS A 6 8.53 6.29 20.53
N TYR A 7 8.79 4.99 20.35
CA TYR A 7 10.09 4.39 20.56
C TYR A 7 10.61 3.79 19.26
N ARG A 8 11.90 3.97 19.00
CA ARG A 8 12.60 3.31 17.89
C ARG A 8 12.94 1.85 18.18
N GLU A 9 13.23 1.56 19.45
CA GLU A 9 13.63 0.23 19.88
C GLU A 9 12.43 -0.70 19.92
N ARG A 10 12.63 -1.91 19.41
CA ARG A 10 11.64 -2.99 19.45
C ARG A 10 12.16 -4.11 20.34
N PHE A 11 11.28 -4.76 21.07
CA PHE A 11 11.67 -5.97 21.79
C PHE A 11 12.06 -7.08 20.81
N LYS A 12 13.06 -7.87 21.15
CA LYS A 12 13.54 -8.97 20.30
C LYS A 12 12.40 -9.91 19.94
N GLY A 13 12.16 -10.08 18.63
CA GLY A 13 11.10 -10.95 18.10
C GLY A 13 9.71 -10.33 18.06
N VAL A 14 9.57 -9.05 18.38
CA VAL A 14 8.32 -8.29 18.26
C VAL A 14 8.41 -7.32 17.09
N PHE A 15 7.40 -7.34 16.22
CA PHE A 15 7.38 -6.54 14.99
C PHE A 15 6.49 -5.29 15.08
N THR A 16 5.85 -5.07 16.23
CA THR A 16 5.01 -3.89 16.47
C THR A 16 5.83 -2.76 17.09
N ASP A 17 5.46 -1.53 16.77
CA ASP A 17 6.04 -0.35 17.41
C ASP A 17 5.48 -0.17 18.82
N PHE A 18 6.25 0.49 19.67
CA PHE A 18 5.87 0.77 21.05
C PHE A 18 5.61 2.24 21.24
N ILE A 19 4.56 2.53 21.99
CA ILE A 19 4.26 3.86 22.47
C ILE A 19 4.03 3.82 23.97
N SER A 20 4.34 4.92 24.64
CA SER A 20 3.89 5.18 26.03
C SER A 20 2.94 6.36 26.05
N LEU A 21 1.90 6.23 26.86
CA LEU A 21 0.90 7.27 27.07
C LEU A 21 0.97 7.77 28.50
N LYS A 22 0.97 9.10 28.67
CA LYS A 22 0.76 9.73 29.96
C LYS A 22 -0.63 10.36 29.96
N VAL A 23 -1.48 9.88 30.84
CA VAL A 23 -2.86 10.35 30.98
C VAL A 23 -3.12 10.87 32.39
N SER A 24 -3.97 11.90 32.54
CA SER A 24 -4.47 12.34 33.83
C SER A 24 -5.95 12.02 33.99
N LYS A 25 -6.42 11.87 35.22
CA LYS A 25 -7.82 11.62 35.55
C LYS A 25 -8.69 12.90 35.56
N LYS A 26 -8.14 14.03 35.13
CA LYS A 26 -8.89 15.28 35.07
C LYS A 26 -9.95 15.19 33.97
N PRO A 27 -11.20 15.56 34.22
CA PRO A 27 -12.22 15.64 33.19
C PRO A 27 -11.78 16.68 32.14
N VAL A 28 -12.02 16.35 30.87
CA VAL A 28 -11.76 17.23 29.73
C VAL A 28 -13.11 17.66 29.20
N PHE A 29 -13.38 18.95 29.21
CA PHE A 29 -14.65 19.52 28.73
C PHE A 29 -14.51 20.16 27.35
N ASP A 30 -13.26 20.43 26.91
CA ASP A 30 -12.92 21.05 25.63
C ASP A 30 -11.70 20.39 25.01
N SER A 31 -11.28 20.87 23.83
CA SER A 31 -10.07 20.42 23.17
C SER A 31 -8.85 20.51 24.11
N GLN A 32 -8.04 19.47 24.17
CA GLN A 32 -6.86 19.43 25.00
C GLN A 32 -5.60 19.20 24.16
N ASN A 33 -4.62 20.09 24.38
CA ASN A 33 -3.29 19.91 23.80
C ASN A 33 -2.51 18.80 24.52
N TYR A 34 -1.78 18.01 23.77
CA TYR A 34 -0.83 17.03 24.29
C TYR A 34 0.48 17.07 23.51
N LEU A 35 1.54 16.53 24.10
CA LEU A 35 2.85 16.47 23.47
C LEU A 35 3.09 15.10 22.85
N VAL A 36 3.54 15.08 21.62
CA VAL A 36 4.04 13.88 20.94
C VAL A 36 5.56 13.95 20.89
N TYR A 37 6.22 12.96 21.47
CA TYR A 37 7.66 12.76 21.40
C TYR A 37 7.92 11.70 20.32
N GLY A 38 8.41 12.11 19.18
CA GLY A 38 8.76 11.21 18.07
C GLY A 38 9.96 10.33 18.40
N ALA A 39 10.16 9.28 17.62
CA ALA A 39 11.25 8.33 17.78
C ALA A 39 12.64 8.96 17.64
N ASN A 40 12.74 10.14 17.00
CA ASN A 40 13.95 10.94 16.83
C ASN A 40 14.13 12.02 17.88
N ASN A 41 13.37 11.97 19.00
CA ASN A 41 13.29 12.99 20.04
C ASN A 41 12.72 14.34 19.57
N GLU A 42 12.13 14.41 18.42
CA GLU A 42 11.33 15.55 17.99
C GLU A 42 10.07 15.67 18.84
N VAL A 43 9.64 16.88 19.12
CA VAL A 43 8.46 17.16 19.96
C VAL A 43 7.47 17.98 19.17
N SER A 44 6.25 17.47 19.05
CA SER A 44 5.13 18.15 18.40
C SER A 44 4.01 18.37 19.42
N LYS A 45 3.34 19.50 19.34
CA LYS A 45 2.14 19.80 20.13
C LYS A 45 0.92 19.50 19.28
N LYS A 46 0.07 18.58 19.73
CA LYS A 46 -1.14 18.15 19.04
C LYS A 46 -2.37 18.52 19.85
N GLU A 47 -3.46 18.73 19.15
CA GLU A 47 -4.77 18.95 19.75
C GLU A 47 -5.60 17.67 19.67
N PHE A 48 -6.19 17.30 20.79
CA PHE A 48 -7.12 16.18 20.86
C PHE A 48 -8.54 16.72 20.90
N VAL A 49 -9.29 16.44 19.83
CA VAL A 49 -10.70 16.79 19.74
C VAL A 49 -11.50 15.50 19.86
N PRO A 50 -12.28 15.30 20.93
CA PRO A 50 -13.18 14.16 21.03
C PRO A 50 -14.16 14.14 19.84
N ARG A 51 -14.38 12.98 19.25
CA ARG A 51 -15.40 12.78 18.22
C ARG A 51 -16.62 12.09 18.85
N GLU A 52 -17.80 12.36 18.29
CA GLU A 52 -19.06 11.78 18.76
C GLU A 52 -19.19 10.26 18.53
N ASP A 53 -18.32 9.67 17.69
CA ASP A 53 -18.37 8.30 17.23
C ASP A 53 -17.52 7.29 18.04
N ASP A 54 -17.08 7.64 19.26
CA ASP A 54 -16.24 6.82 20.16
C ASP A 54 -14.88 6.36 19.57
N PHE A 55 -14.55 6.71 18.34
CA PHE A 55 -13.28 6.40 17.69
C PHE A 55 -12.36 7.63 17.65
N CYS A 56 -11.35 7.63 18.50
CA CYS A 56 -10.32 8.66 18.50
C CYS A 56 -9.04 8.14 17.86
N ALA A 57 -8.72 8.61 16.66
CA ALA A 57 -7.37 8.48 16.14
C ALA A 57 -6.48 9.48 16.91
N ILE A 58 -5.45 8.98 17.60
CA ILE A 58 -4.44 9.82 18.24
C ILE A 58 -3.36 10.10 17.19
N PRO A 59 -3.22 11.34 16.66
CA PRO A 59 -2.15 11.66 15.73
C PRO A 59 -0.79 11.50 16.42
N ILE A 60 0.07 10.66 15.83
CA ILE A 60 1.45 10.44 16.29
C ILE A 60 2.48 11.01 15.31
N LEU A 61 2.00 11.62 14.24
CA LEU A 61 2.81 12.20 13.19
C LEU A 61 3.46 13.50 13.68
N ASN A 62 4.67 13.77 13.24
CA ASN A 62 5.27 15.09 13.41
C ASN A 62 4.63 16.09 12.43
N ASP A 63 4.89 17.39 12.66
CA ASP A 63 4.24 18.46 11.90
C ASP A 63 4.62 18.43 10.41
N ARG A 64 5.83 17.95 10.06
CA ARG A 64 6.29 17.84 8.68
C ARG A 64 5.58 16.71 7.95
N ASP A 65 5.45 15.52 8.57
CA ASP A 65 4.70 14.40 8.02
C ASP A 65 3.23 14.79 7.78
N GLU A 66 2.62 15.50 8.74
CA GLU A 66 1.25 16.00 8.60
C GLU A 66 1.10 17.01 7.46
N ALA A 67 2.07 17.91 7.28
CA ALA A 67 2.05 18.86 6.18
C ALA A 67 2.03 18.15 4.82
N ILE A 68 2.91 17.16 4.63
CA ILE A 68 2.97 16.36 3.40
C ILE A 68 1.66 15.61 3.16
N ILE A 69 1.10 14.95 4.17
CA ILE A 69 -0.18 14.25 4.08
C ILE A 69 -1.30 15.24 3.72
N SER A 70 -1.32 16.42 4.36
CA SER A 70 -2.33 17.45 4.11
C SER A 70 -2.26 17.98 2.66
N ILE A 71 -1.08 18.10 2.07
CA ILE A 71 -0.92 18.47 0.66
C ILE A 71 -1.61 17.43 -0.22
N ALA A 72 -1.33 16.15 0.01
CA ALA A 72 -1.93 15.06 -0.77
C ALA A 72 -3.46 15.00 -0.63
N GLU A 73 -4.00 15.24 0.57
CA GLU A 73 -5.44 15.17 0.86
C GLU A 73 -6.23 16.39 0.39
N ARG A 74 -5.60 17.58 0.29
CA ARG A 74 -6.26 18.80 -0.19
C ARG A 74 -6.51 18.80 -1.69
N MET A 75 -5.73 18.04 -2.47
CA MET A 75 -5.99 17.88 -3.89
C MET A 75 -7.34 17.17 -4.10
N ARG A 76 -8.10 17.62 -5.11
CA ARG A 76 -9.29 16.88 -5.52
C ARG A 76 -8.89 15.47 -5.95
N HIS A 77 -9.43 14.49 -5.30
CA HIS A 77 -9.01 13.09 -5.47
C HIS A 77 -10.21 12.14 -5.51
N ASP A 78 -9.95 10.95 -6.04
CA ASP A 78 -10.75 9.74 -5.90
C ASP A 78 -10.00 8.73 -5.00
N ASP A 79 -10.61 7.58 -4.78
CA ASP A 79 -10.06 6.48 -4.02
C ASP A 79 -10.29 5.13 -4.73
N LEU A 80 -9.95 4.03 -4.07
CA LEU A 80 -10.17 2.69 -4.60
C LEU A 80 -11.47 2.04 -4.10
N SER A 81 -12.45 2.79 -3.62
CA SER A 81 -13.71 2.26 -3.06
C SER A 81 -14.53 1.48 -4.10
N HIS A 82 -14.51 1.92 -5.35
CA HIS A 82 -15.21 1.26 -6.47
C HIS A 82 -14.43 0.09 -7.08
N SER A 83 -13.17 -0.10 -6.69
CA SER A 83 -12.30 -1.15 -7.21
C SER A 83 -12.70 -2.54 -6.73
N ARG A 84 -12.38 -3.56 -7.53
CA ARG A 84 -12.67 -4.95 -7.21
C ARG A 84 -11.44 -5.65 -6.63
N TRP A 85 -11.66 -6.46 -5.60
CA TRP A 85 -10.61 -7.07 -4.80
C TRP A 85 -10.82 -8.55 -4.64
N ALA A 86 -9.72 -9.32 -4.66
CA ALA A 86 -9.75 -10.73 -4.34
C ALA A 86 -8.50 -11.17 -3.57
N LEU A 87 -8.69 -12.17 -2.70
CA LEU A 87 -7.58 -12.89 -2.10
C LEU A 87 -6.99 -13.88 -3.11
N GLY A 88 -5.70 -14.13 -3.02
CA GLY A 88 -5.10 -15.28 -3.67
C GLY A 88 -5.66 -16.60 -3.12
N ILE A 89 -5.41 -17.69 -3.84
CA ILE A 89 -5.92 -19.02 -3.53
C ILE A 89 -5.38 -19.53 -2.19
N ILE A 90 -6.25 -20.05 -1.35
CA ILE A 90 -5.92 -20.81 -0.15
C ILE A 90 -6.13 -22.28 -0.44
N THR A 91 -5.05 -23.03 -0.59
CA THR A 91 -5.13 -24.46 -0.98
C THR A 91 -5.51 -25.37 0.18
N GLY A 92 -5.33 -24.90 1.43
CA GLY A 92 -5.42 -25.75 2.61
C GLY A 92 -4.17 -26.62 2.83
N ASN A 93 -3.56 -27.14 1.78
CA ASN A 93 -2.33 -27.94 1.84
C ASN A 93 -1.46 -27.74 0.59
N ASN A 94 -0.56 -26.76 0.66
CA ASN A 94 0.34 -26.45 -0.44
C ASN A 94 1.22 -27.63 -0.87
N ALA A 95 1.70 -28.44 0.08
CA ALA A 95 2.57 -29.59 -0.23
C ALA A 95 1.86 -30.64 -1.09
N LYS A 96 0.56 -30.80 -0.93
CA LYS A 96 -0.26 -31.75 -1.70
C LYS A 96 -0.53 -31.27 -3.12
N VAL A 97 -0.89 -29.99 -3.27
CA VAL A 97 -1.46 -29.48 -4.55
C VAL A 97 -0.44 -28.77 -5.43
N LEU A 98 0.62 -28.17 -4.86
CA LEU A 98 1.64 -27.49 -5.65
C LEU A 98 2.66 -28.48 -6.23
N LYS A 99 3.17 -28.14 -7.41
CA LYS A 99 4.23 -28.88 -8.11
C LYS A 99 5.38 -27.96 -8.46
N ASP A 100 6.60 -28.49 -8.45
CA ASP A 100 7.83 -27.72 -8.70
C ASP A 100 8.22 -27.70 -10.19
N ARG A 101 7.50 -28.43 -11.05
CA ARG A 101 7.80 -28.53 -12.48
C ARG A 101 6.53 -28.34 -13.30
N PRO A 102 6.62 -27.66 -14.45
CA PRO A 102 5.49 -27.53 -15.37
C PRO A 102 5.07 -28.89 -15.91
N LYS A 103 3.77 -29.09 -16.12
CA LYS A 103 3.16 -30.20 -16.84
C LYS A 103 1.99 -29.65 -17.65
N LYS A 104 1.52 -30.43 -18.65
CA LYS A 104 0.48 -29.99 -19.60
C LYS A 104 -0.79 -29.42 -18.93
N ASP A 105 -1.19 -29.96 -17.77
CA ASP A 105 -2.43 -29.60 -17.07
C ASP A 105 -2.20 -28.67 -15.88
N LEU A 106 -1.00 -28.12 -15.74
CA LEU A 106 -0.64 -27.25 -14.64
C LEU A 106 -0.39 -25.82 -15.12
N GLU A 107 -0.88 -24.87 -14.35
CA GLU A 107 -0.67 -23.46 -14.58
C GLU A 107 0.33 -22.89 -13.57
N PRO A 108 1.12 -21.88 -13.95
CA PRO A 108 2.00 -21.20 -13.00
C PRO A 108 1.18 -20.52 -11.90
N ILE A 109 1.69 -20.62 -10.66
CA ILE A 109 1.11 -19.94 -9.50
C ILE A 109 2.22 -19.25 -8.70
N PHE A 110 1.93 -18.04 -8.27
CA PHE A 110 2.88 -17.15 -7.63
C PHE A 110 2.52 -16.88 -6.18
N THR A 111 3.52 -16.49 -5.41
CA THR A 111 3.40 -16.09 -4.01
C THR A 111 3.78 -14.62 -3.84
N GLY A 112 3.53 -14.03 -2.68
CA GLY A 112 4.00 -12.68 -2.39
C GLY A 112 5.54 -12.52 -2.49
N LYS A 113 6.32 -13.60 -2.35
CA LYS A 113 7.79 -13.56 -2.51
C LYS A 113 8.24 -13.39 -3.96
N ASP A 114 7.36 -13.70 -4.89
CA ASP A 114 7.63 -13.61 -6.34
C ASP A 114 7.33 -12.21 -6.89
N ILE A 115 6.60 -11.39 -6.13
CA ILE A 115 6.22 -10.03 -6.51
C ILE A 115 7.34 -9.06 -6.14
N GLY A 116 7.79 -8.25 -7.08
CA GLY A 116 8.58 -7.05 -6.91
C GLY A 116 7.79 -5.81 -7.39
N LYS A 117 8.27 -4.59 -7.09
CA LYS A 117 7.74 -3.40 -7.74
C LYS A 117 7.93 -3.53 -9.24
N TYR A 118 6.85 -3.41 -10.01
CA TYR A 118 6.85 -3.55 -11.47
C TYR A 118 7.42 -4.87 -12.00
N SER A 119 7.50 -5.93 -11.19
CA SER A 119 8.12 -7.18 -11.63
C SER A 119 7.49 -8.40 -11.00
N LEU A 120 7.47 -9.49 -11.74
CA LEU A 120 7.09 -10.81 -11.27
C LEU A 120 8.24 -11.77 -11.61
N LYS A 121 8.72 -12.51 -10.60
CA LYS A 121 9.77 -13.52 -10.83
C LYS A 121 9.26 -14.63 -11.74
N PRO A 122 10.14 -15.36 -12.44
CA PRO A 122 9.75 -16.56 -13.15
C PRO A 122 9.04 -17.57 -12.23
N ALA A 123 8.03 -18.24 -12.75
CA ALA A 123 7.27 -19.21 -11.98
C ALA A 123 8.15 -20.37 -11.51
N SER A 124 8.10 -20.66 -10.22
CA SER A 124 8.77 -21.80 -9.59
C SER A 124 7.79 -22.85 -9.07
N ARG A 125 6.50 -22.56 -9.14
CA ARG A 125 5.41 -23.42 -8.66
C ARG A 125 4.28 -23.48 -9.70
N TYR A 126 3.62 -24.61 -9.71
CA TYR A 126 2.54 -24.92 -10.66
C TYR A 126 1.40 -25.61 -9.95
N ILE A 127 0.17 -25.40 -10.41
CA ILE A 127 -1.04 -25.94 -9.81
C ILE A 127 -2.03 -26.35 -10.91
N LYS A 128 -2.80 -27.40 -10.66
CA LYS A 128 -4.01 -27.68 -11.44
C LYS A 128 -5.13 -26.78 -10.90
N PHE A 129 -5.68 -25.91 -11.73
CA PHE A 129 -6.77 -25.04 -11.29
C PHE A 129 -8.08 -25.83 -11.22
N ASN A 130 -8.38 -26.36 -10.05
CA ASN A 130 -9.64 -27.00 -9.75
C ASN A 130 -10.16 -26.45 -8.40
N ARG A 131 -11.23 -25.68 -8.43
CA ARG A 131 -11.80 -25.01 -7.26
C ARG A 131 -12.15 -25.96 -6.11
N ALA A 132 -12.58 -27.19 -6.44
CA ALA A 132 -12.95 -28.21 -5.45
C ALA A 132 -11.75 -28.67 -4.59
N ASP A 133 -10.53 -28.46 -5.07
CA ASP A 133 -9.29 -28.85 -4.37
C ASP A 133 -8.77 -27.73 -3.43
N PHE A 134 -9.45 -26.56 -3.40
CA PHE A 134 -9.01 -25.40 -2.64
C PHE A 134 -9.89 -25.18 -1.42
N GLN A 135 -9.26 -24.82 -0.32
CA GLN A 135 -9.96 -24.44 0.91
C GLN A 135 -10.76 -23.15 0.70
N GLN A 136 -10.17 -22.17 -0.02
CA GLN A 136 -10.84 -20.93 -0.37
C GLN A 136 -10.29 -20.39 -1.70
N CYS A 137 -11.21 -19.95 -2.53
CA CYS A 137 -10.90 -19.42 -3.85
C CYS A 137 -11.91 -18.33 -4.21
N ALA A 138 -11.46 -17.20 -4.71
CA ALA A 138 -12.33 -16.16 -5.24
C ALA A 138 -12.99 -16.60 -6.55
N LYS A 139 -13.90 -15.80 -7.10
CA LYS A 139 -14.48 -16.10 -8.43
C LYS A 139 -13.40 -16.08 -9.51
N ASP A 140 -13.57 -16.92 -10.54
CA ASP A 140 -12.60 -17.10 -11.63
C ASP A 140 -12.33 -15.78 -12.37
N GLU A 141 -13.32 -14.89 -12.46
CA GLU A 141 -13.18 -13.59 -13.11
C GLU A 141 -12.03 -12.74 -12.55
N PHE A 142 -11.65 -12.91 -11.27
CA PHE A 142 -10.52 -12.21 -10.70
C PHE A 142 -9.17 -12.79 -11.17
N TYR A 143 -9.06 -14.11 -11.24
CA TYR A 143 -7.84 -14.76 -11.72
C TYR A 143 -7.70 -14.60 -13.23
N ARG A 144 -8.83 -14.63 -13.96
CA ARG A 144 -8.90 -14.57 -15.44
C ARG A 144 -9.16 -13.16 -15.98
N ALA A 145 -9.04 -12.13 -15.15
CA ALA A 145 -9.08 -10.75 -15.62
C ALA A 145 -7.98 -10.53 -16.67
N LYS A 146 -8.30 -9.81 -17.74
CA LYS A 146 -7.34 -9.47 -18.81
C LYS A 146 -6.16 -8.66 -18.27
N GLU A 147 -6.45 -7.80 -17.31
CA GLU A 147 -5.48 -6.96 -16.64
C GLU A 147 -5.83 -6.89 -15.15
N LYS A 148 -4.84 -6.99 -14.29
CA LYS A 148 -4.98 -6.82 -12.86
C LYS A 148 -3.68 -6.38 -12.22
N LEU A 149 -3.77 -5.75 -11.08
CA LEU A 149 -2.63 -5.52 -10.19
C LEU A 149 -2.59 -6.62 -9.14
N VAL A 150 -1.39 -7.01 -8.78
CA VAL A 150 -1.16 -7.96 -7.69
C VAL A 150 -0.15 -7.40 -6.71
N TYR A 151 -0.36 -7.67 -5.42
CA TYR A 151 0.48 -7.08 -4.39
C TYR A 151 0.78 -8.05 -3.25
N LYS A 152 1.90 -7.80 -2.58
CA LYS A 152 2.27 -8.54 -1.37
C LYS A 152 1.28 -8.24 -0.25
N PHE A 153 0.71 -9.27 0.34
CA PHE A 153 -0.16 -9.11 1.51
C PHE A 153 0.61 -8.75 2.78
N VAL A 154 1.82 -9.27 2.94
CA VAL A 154 2.71 -8.94 4.07
C VAL A 154 3.95 -8.25 3.54
N SER A 155 4.10 -6.99 3.86
CA SER A 155 5.22 -6.15 3.42
C SER A 155 5.31 -4.91 4.30
N SER A 156 6.53 -4.41 4.55
CA SER A 156 6.76 -3.12 5.23
C SER A 156 6.54 -1.92 4.30
N ARG A 157 6.42 -2.15 3.00
CA ARG A 157 6.22 -1.12 1.96
C ARG A 157 5.24 -1.62 0.92
N LEU A 158 4.56 -0.70 0.25
CA LEU A 158 3.73 -1.02 -0.89
C LEU A 158 4.58 -1.67 -2.00
N CYS A 159 4.11 -2.79 -2.52
CA CYS A 159 4.82 -3.55 -3.55
C CYS A 159 3.80 -4.22 -4.47
N PHE A 160 3.61 -3.61 -5.63
CA PHE A 160 2.63 -4.03 -6.63
C PHE A 160 3.32 -4.37 -7.95
N THR A 161 2.71 -5.26 -8.72
CA THR A 161 3.04 -5.47 -10.13
C THR A 161 1.79 -5.65 -10.98
N TYR A 162 1.96 -5.53 -12.28
CA TYR A 162 0.92 -5.71 -13.28
C TYR A 162 0.92 -7.14 -13.79
N ASP A 163 -0.25 -7.70 -14.02
CA ASP A 163 -0.43 -9.01 -14.64
C ASP A 163 -1.51 -8.96 -15.73
N ASP A 164 -1.10 -9.23 -16.95
CA ASP A 164 -1.93 -9.38 -18.14
C ASP A 164 -1.89 -10.83 -18.71
N THR A 165 -1.31 -11.75 -17.95
CA THR A 165 -1.13 -13.16 -18.33
C THR A 165 -2.15 -14.10 -17.68
N GLN A 166 -3.11 -13.54 -16.92
CA GLN A 166 -4.12 -14.30 -16.19
C GLN A 166 -3.51 -15.29 -15.18
N SER A 167 -2.37 -14.93 -14.61
CA SER A 167 -1.64 -15.75 -13.65
C SER A 167 -2.44 -16.01 -12.37
N LEU A 168 -2.13 -17.13 -11.73
CA LEU A 168 -2.70 -17.52 -10.44
C LEU A 168 -1.79 -17.07 -9.29
N PHE A 169 -2.40 -16.74 -8.15
CA PHE A 169 -1.69 -16.27 -6.95
C PHE A 169 -2.19 -16.98 -5.70
N LEU A 170 -1.25 -17.33 -4.80
CA LEU A 170 -1.58 -17.82 -3.46
C LEU A 170 -1.89 -16.64 -2.52
N ASN A 171 -2.50 -16.91 -1.39
CA ASN A 171 -2.99 -15.94 -0.40
C ASN A 171 -1.94 -15.04 0.27
N SER A 172 -0.66 -15.24 -0.01
CA SER A 172 0.40 -14.26 0.32
C SER A 172 0.49 -13.11 -0.67
N ALA A 173 -0.29 -13.18 -1.75
CA ALA A 173 -0.49 -12.14 -2.76
C ALA A 173 -1.99 -11.92 -2.99
N ASN A 174 -2.40 -10.67 -3.07
CA ASN A 174 -3.79 -10.29 -3.31
C ASN A 174 -3.94 -9.62 -4.67
N ILE A 175 -5.17 -9.60 -5.17
CA ILE A 175 -5.53 -9.08 -6.48
C ILE A 175 -6.33 -7.79 -6.30
N LEU A 176 -6.02 -6.80 -7.10
CA LEU A 176 -6.72 -5.55 -7.27
C LEU A 176 -7.02 -5.33 -8.74
N ILE A 177 -8.29 -5.14 -9.08
CA ILE A 177 -8.73 -4.62 -10.37
C ILE A 177 -9.19 -3.18 -10.08
N PRO A 178 -8.31 -2.18 -10.29
CA PRO A 178 -8.59 -0.82 -9.89
C PRO A 178 -9.63 -0.17 -10.80
N GLU A 179 -10.41 0.72 -10.19
CA GLU A 179 -11.35 1.60 -10.87
C GLU A 179 -11.22 2.98 -10.24
N VAL A 180 -10.49 3.87 -10.93
CA VAL A 180 -10.25 5.27 -10.56
C VAL A 180 -10.54 6.11 -11.78
N ASP A 181 -11.45 7.08 -11.66
CA ASP A 181 -11.89 7.89 -12.79
C ASP A 181 -10.74 8.69 -13.42
N GLY A 182 -10.61 8.57 -14.74
CA GLY A 182 -9.57 9.25 -15.52
C GLY A 182 -8.17 8.62 -15.41
N MET A 183 -8.01 7.44 -14.76
CA MET A 183 -6.73 6.75 -14.65
C MET A 183 -6.76 5.37 -15.29
N SER A 184 -5.73 5.06 -16.07
CA SER A 184 -5.44 3.70 -16.52
C SER A 184 -4.94 2.83 -15.35
N ILE A 185 -5.08 1.50 -15.46
CA ILE A 185 -4.57 0.56 -14.46
C ILE A 185 -3.06 0.75 -14.22
N LYS A 186 -2.29 1.11 -15.24
CA LYS A 186 -0.86 1.36 -15.14
C LYS A 186 -0.57 2.64 -14.37
N THR A 187 -1.36 3.67 -14.55
CA THR A 187 -1.24 4.91 -13.77
C THR A 187 -1.56 4.65 -12.29
N VAL A 188 -2.60 3.88 -11.98
CA VAL A 188 -2.85 3.46 -10.60
C VAL A 188 -1.67 2.68 -10.02
N LEU A 189 -1.04 1.80 -10.81
CA LEU A 189 0.19 1.10 -10.41
C LEU A 189 1.35 2.07 -10.14
N ALA A 190 1.51 3.11 -10.96
CA ALA A 190 2.53 4.15 -10.75
C ALA A 190 2.38 4.79 -9.37
N PHE A 191 1.17 5.24 -9.03
CA PHE A 191 0.89 5.82 -7.72
C PHE A 191 1.13 4.83 -6.58
N LEU A 192 0.58 3.62 -6.64
CA LEU A 192 0.72 2.60 -5.59
C LEU A 192 2.17 2.21 -5.31
N ASN A 193 3.04 2.27 -6.32
CA ASN A 193 4.47 1.97 -6.16
C ASN A 193 5.34 3.20 -5.89
N SER A 194 4.80 4.42 -5.98
CA SER A 194 5.54 5.65 -5.77
C SER A 194 6.04 5.79 -4.33
N SER A 195 7.08 6.59 -4.17
CA SER A 195 7.60 6.95 -2.85
C SER A 195 6.55 7.71 -2.03
N LEU A 196 5.77 8.60 -2.66
CA LEU A 196 4.69 9.35 -2.00
C LEU A 196 3.62 8.41 -1.41
N PHE A 197 3.05 7.50 -2.22
CA PHE A 197 1.98 6.62 -1.74
C PHE A 197 2.48 5.62 -0.71
N ASN A 198 3.74 5.18 -0.83
CA ASN A 198 4.38 4.41 0.23
C ASN A 198 4.49 5.23 1.54
N PHE A 199 4.90 6.49 1.46
CA PHE A 199 4.96 7.41 2.59
C PHE A 199 3.58 7.58 3.23
N LEU A 200 2.56 7.91 2.44
CA LEU A 200 1.18 8.07 2.92
C LEU A 200 0.68 6.80 3.62
N TYR A 201 0.90 5.64 3.02
CA TYR A 201 0.47 4.35 3.59
C TYR A 201 1.14 4.06 4.92
N VAL A 202 2.48 4.16 4.96
CA VAL A 202 3.26 3.82 6.17
C VAL A 202 2.98 4.80 7.30
N LYS A 203 2.90 6.10 7.00
CA LYS A 203 2.66 7.13 8.04
C LYS A 203 1.25 7.10 8.60
N ARG A 204 0.25 6.74 7.79
CA ARG A 204 -1.15 6.69 8.25
C ARG A 204 -1.52 5.38 8.93
N PHE A 205 -0.99 4.27 8.47
CA PHE A 205 -1.45 2.93 8.87
C PHE A 205 -0.37 2.10 9.57
N GLY A 206 0.89 2.16 9.11
CA GLY A 206 2.03 1.49 9.77
C GLY A 206 1.97 -0.03 9.86
N ASP A 207 0.98 -0.67 9.23
CA ASP A 207 0.74 -2.10 9.31
C ASP A 207 1.70 -2.91 8.42
N LEU A 208 2.15 -4.07 8.92
CA LEU A 208 2.88 -5.06 8.10
C LEU A 208 1.95 -5.79 7.11
N LYS A 209 0.67 -5.86 7.40
CA LYS A 209 -0.33 -6.40 6.48
C LYS A 209 -0.89 -5.27 5.63
N ILE A 210 -0.78 -5.42 4.32
CA ILE A 210 -1.34 -4.47 3.37
C ILE A 210 -2.84 -4.76 3.26
N LEU A 211 -3.64 -4.00 4.01
CA LEU A 211 -5.08 -4.21 4.12
C LEU A 211 -5.84 -3.44 3.04
N ARG A 212 -6.89 -4.08 2.51
CA ARG A 212 -7.80 -3.46 1.53
C ARG A 212 -8.35 -2.11 2.02
N GLY A 213 -8.85 -2.05 3.26
CA GLY A 213 -9.44 -0.82 3.81
C GLY A 213 -8.45 0.35 3.81
N ASN A 214 -7.18 0.08 4.18
CA ASN A 214 -6.12 1.09 4.19
C ASN A 214 -5.76 1.54 2.76
N LEU A 215 -5.67 0.59 1.81
CA LEU A 215 -5.42 0.91 0.40
C LEU A 215 -6.56 1.72 -0.21
N SER A 216 -7.83 1.38 0.12
CA SER A 216 -9.00 2.08 -0.39
C SER A 216 -9.08 3.54 0.05
N ALA A 217 -8.42 3.91 1.15
CA ALA A 217 -8.40 5.28 1.67
C ALA A 217 -7.26 6.15 1.10
N LEU A 218 -6.45 5.64 0.17
CA LEU A 218 -5.38 6.44 -0.44
C LEU A 218 -5.96 7.44 -1.44
N PRO A 219 -5.54 8.73 -1.39
CA PRO A 219 -6.09 9.79 -2.21
C PRO A 219 -5.43 9.83 -3.61
N PHE A 220 -6.09 9.29 -4.63
CA PHE A 220 -5.64 9.36 -6.01
C PHE A 220 -6.04 10.70 -6.62
N PRO A 221 -5.08 11.58 -7.01
CA PRO A 221 -5.40 12.91 -7.48
C PRO A 221 -6.13 12.87 -8.83
N LYS A 222 -6.99 13.85 -9.08
CA LYS A 222 -7.52 14.02 -10.44
C LYS A 222 -6.40 14.50 -11.35
N ILE A 223 -6.19 13.80 -12.44
CA ILE A 223 -5.17 14.09 -13.46
C ILE A 223 -5.81 14.27 -14.83
N ASP A 224 -5.07 14.88 -15.73
CA ASP A 224 -5.48 14.97 -17.13
C ASP A 224 -5.01 13.73 -17.94
N ALA A 225 -5.55 13.59 -19.14
CA ALA A 225 -5.24 12.46 -20.02
C ALA A 225 -3.78 12.48 -20.52
N GLU A 226 -3.08 13.60 -20.49
CA GLU A 226 -1.66 13.68 -20.84
C GLU A 226 -0.80 13.07 -19.74
N THR A 227 -1.08 13.43 -18.49
CA THR A 227 -0.42 12.86 -17.29
C THR A 227 -0.67 11.35 -17.20
N ASP A 228 -1.91 10.89 -17.45
CA ASP A 228 -2.22 9.45 -17.46
C ASP A 228 -1.36 8.71 -18.51
N ARG A 229 -1.31 9.20 -19.73
CA ARG A 229 -0.49 8.61 -20.80
C ARG A 229 0.99 8.60 -20.47
N LYS A 230 1.51 9.70 -19.88
CA LYS A 230 2.92 9.83 -19.48
C LYS A 230 3.28 8.80 -18.40
N LEU A 231 2.47 8.70 -17.34
CA LEU A 231 2.69 7.73 -16.26
C LEU A 231 2.55 6.29 -16.76
N SER A 232 1.53 6.01 -17.57
CA SER A 232 1.34 4.68 -18.16
C SER A 232 2.53 4.24 -19.01
N ALA A 233 3.08 5.11 -19.84
CA ALA A 233 4.26 4.82 -20.65
C ALA A 233 5.52 4.57 -19.79
N LEU A 234 5.70 5.35 -18.71
CA LEU A 234 6.80 5.13 -17.77
C LEU A 234 6.67 3.78 -17.04
N VAL A 235 5.44 3.36 -16.72
CA VAL A 235 5.18 2.04 -16.14
C VAL A 235 5.55 0.93 -17.12
N ASP A 236 5.24 1.08 -18.42
CA ASP A 236 5.65 0.11 -19.44
C ASP A 236 7.17 -0.08 -19.48
N GLU A 237 7.93 1.02 -19.33
CA GLU A 237 9.40 0.94 -19.24
C GLU A 237 9.85 0.31 -17.90
N ALA A 238 9.22 0.64 -16.80
CA ALA A 238 9.53 0.04 -15.49
C ALA A 238 9.27 -1.47 -15.49
N LEU A 239 8.18 -1.94 -16.13
CA LEU A 239 7.86 -3.36 -16.30
C LEU A 239 8.91 -4.11 -17.16
N LYS A 240 9.60 -3.42 -18.05
CA LYS A 240 10.74 -3.97 -18.82
C LYS A 240 12.06 -3.97 -18.02
N GLY A 241 12.04 -3.51 -16.76
CA GLY A 241 13.22 -3.46 -15.89
C GLY A 241 14.03 -2.17 -15.98
N ASN A 242 13.52 -1.12 -16.62
CA ASN A 242 14.21 0.17 -16.69
C ASN A 242 14.10 0.91 -15.35
N GLY A 243 15.15 0.87 -14.53
CA GLY A 243 15.17 1.53 -13.22
C GLY A 243 15.04 3.07 -13.30
N ASN A 244 15.47 3.71 -14.39
CA ASN A 244 15.33 5.16 -14.57
C ASN A 244 13.84 5.56 -14.70
N ALA A 245 13.00 4.68 -15.24
CA ALA A 245 11.57 4.93 -15.35
C ALA A 245 10.89 5.02 -13.97
N VAL A 246 11.35 4.25 -12.98
CA VAL A 246 10.83 4.32 -11.60
C VAL A 246 11.12 5.69 -10.98
N ALA A 247 12.33 6.20 -11.13
CA ALA A 247 12.67 7.54 -10.66
C ALA A 247 11.90 8.64 -11.41
N ALA A 248 11.67 8.46 -12.71
CA ALA A 248 10.88 9.38 -13.53
C ALA A 248 9.39 9.40 -13.10
N ILE A 249 8.82 8.26 -12.70
CA ILE A 249 7.46 8.17 -12.13
C ILE A 249 7.38 9.02 -10.86
N ASP A 250 8.29 8.83 -9.90
CA ASP A 250 8.31 9.62 -8.68
C ASP A 250 8.43 11.12 -8.98
N LYS A 251 9.29 11.50 -9.92
CA LYS A 251 9.45 12.90 -10.33
C LYS A 251 8.14 13.50 -10.85
N VAL A 252 7.43 12.80 -11.74
CA VAL A 252 6.13 13.28 -12.28
C VAL A 252 5.12 13.44 -11.15
N ILE A 253 5.09 12.50 -10.20
CA ILE A 253 4.16 12.57 -9.07
C ILE A 253 4.52 13.73 -8.14
N PHE A 254 5.79 13.94 -7.82
CA PHE A 254 6.21 15.08 -6.98
C PHE A 254 5.89 16.44 -7.64
N GLU A 255 6.12 16.56 -8.96
CA GLU A 255 5.74 17.75 -9.72
C GLU A 255 4.23 18.01 -9.68
N LEU A 256 3.40 16.96 -9.76
CA LEU A 256 1.95 17.06 -9.69
C LEU A 256 1.46 17.66 -8.37
N TYR A 257 2.08 17.25 -7.25
CA TYR A 257 1.76 17.77 -5.92
C TYR A 257 2.52 19.04 -5.54
N GLN A 258 3.42 19.51 -6.40
CA GLN A 258 4.26 20.69 -6.20
C GLN A 258 5.08 20.63 -4.91
N PHE A 259 5.56 19.43 -4.53
CA PHE A 259 6.43 19.27 -3.38
C PHE A 259 7.77 19.97 -3.57
N ASP A 260 8.24 20.60 -2.51
CA ASP A 260 9.56 21.19 -2.49
C ASP A 260 10.68 20.14 -2.25
N THR A 261 11.93 20.59 -2.33
CA THR A 261 13.09 19.68 -2.19
C THR A 261 13.18 19.02 -0.81
N GLU A 262 12.79 19.72 0.25
CA GLU A 262 12.81 19.17 1.62
C GLU A 262 11.70 18.15 1.83
N GLU A 263 10.52 18.42 1.33
CA GLU A 263 9.37 17.48 1.37
C GLU A 263 9.69 16.19 0.60
N ILE A 264 10.27 16.33 -0.60
CA ILE A 264 10.73 15.19 -1.42
C ILE A 264 11.76 14.36 -0.64
N ARG A 265 12.73 15.01 0.00
CA ARG A 265 13.74 14.33 0.82
C ARG A 265 13.10 13.52 1.94
N ILE A 266 12.16 14.11 2.69
CA ILE A 266 11.43 13.43 3.77
C ILE A 266 10.65 12.21 3.24
N ILE A 267 9.97 12.35 2.11
CA ILE A 267 9.22 11.26 1.48
C ILE A 267 10.14 10.10 1.09
N GLN A 268 11.33 10.40 0.56
CA GLN A 268 12.26 9.40 0.05
C GLN A 268 13.11 8.72 1.14
N GLU A 269 13.26 9.32 2.31
CA GLU A 269 13.98 8.74 3.47
C GLU A 269 13.23 7.58 4.13
N LEU A 270 11.95 7.40 3.84
CA LEU A 270 11.14 6.29 4.33
C LEU A 270 11.33 5.03 3.49
#